data_b76b343de18867efe3e01d4f82e0ff1d
#
_entry.id   b76b343de18867efe3e01d4f82e0ff1d
#
_cell.length_a   1.000
_cell.length_b   1.000
_cell.length_c   1.000
_cell.angle_alpha   90.00
_cell.angle_beta   90.00
_cell.angle_gamma   90.00
#
_symmetry.space_group_name_H-M   'P 1'
#
loop_
_entity.id
_entity.type
_entity.pdbx_description
1 polymer ?
#
loop_
_entity_poly.entity_id
_entity_poly.type
_entity_poly.pdbx_seq_one_letter_code
_entity_poly.pdbx_strand_id
1 'polypeptide(L)'
;VPRDMKIPGRELKGIHFAMEFLPDATRRVYGVKPVNDITAEGKHVVIIGGGDTGSDCLGTSIRQGAKDVTVLQIMPQEPSERPANQPWPTFARLYQKTSSMEEGFETQRAEYVYSTDSVNFVGTEEEQAKVKVEHSTATEGFVADENGHVTGLKVVNVAPGENGPFT
;
A
#
# COMPACT_ATOMS: atom_id res chain seq x y z
N VAL A 1 -9.94 -7.71 15.87
CA VAL A 1 -10.81 -7.59 14.69
C VAL A 1 -10.15 -6.61 13.74
N PRO A 2 -9.94 -6.96 12.46
CA PRO A 2 -9.33 -6.05 11.49
C PRO A 2 -10.22 -4.80 11.32
N ARG A 3 -9.57 -3.64 11.14
CA ARG A 3 -10.28 -2.40 10.80
C ARG A 3 -10.68 -2.48 9.34
N ASP A 4 -11.97 -2.55 9.08
CA ASP A 4 -12.51 -2.59 7.71
C ASP A 4 -12.99 -1.21 7.25
N MET A 5 -12.82 -0.94 5.96
CA MET A 5 -13.27 0.30 5.33
C MET A 5 -14.71 0.12 4.83
N LYS A 6 -15.60 0.99 5.30
CA LYS A 6 -17.01 1.01 4.87
C LYS A 6 -17.16 1.95 3.68
N ILE A 7 -16.60 1.56 2.54
CA ILE A 7 -16.61 2.35 1.30
C ILE A 7 -17.21 1.52 0.14
N PRO A 8 -17.75 2.17 -0.90
CA PRO A 8 -18.34 1.49 -2.05
C PRO A 8 -17.35 0.52 -2.71
N GLY A 9 -17.83 -0.67 -3.06
CA GLY A 9 -17.07 -1.70 -3.74
C GLY A 9 -16.19 -2.57 -2.82
N ARG A 10 -16.28 -2.41 -1.49
CA ARG A 10 -15.50 -3.23 -0.54
C ARG A 10 -15.75 -4.74 -0.67
N GLU A 11 -16.91 -5.11 -1.16
CA GLU A 11 -17.37 -6.49 -1.40
C GLU A 11 -16.79 -7.14 -2.67
N LEU A 12 -16.08 -6.38 -3.49
CA LEU A 12 -15.53 -6.87 -4.75
C LEU A 12 -14.45 -7.94 -4.53
N LYS A 13 -14.34 -8.84 -5.52
CA LYS A 13 -13.29 -9.87 -5.52
C LYS A 13 -11.91 -9.25 -5.74
N GLY A 14 -10.90 -9.79 -5.04
CA GLY A 14 -9.53 -9.31 -5.12
C GLY A 14 -9.17 -8.31 -4.00
N ILE A 15 -10.09 -8.02 -3.08
CA ILE A 15 -9.85 -7.17 -1.92
C ILE A 15 -9.72 -8.05 -0.67
N HIS A 16 -8.56 -8.05 -0.06
CA HIS A 16 -8.19 -8.95 1.03
C HIS A 16 -7.68 -8.19 2.25
N PHE A 17 -7.85 -8.75 3.42
CA PHE A 17 -7.15 -8.29 4.61
C PHE A 17 -5.70 -8.77 4.62
N ALA A 18 -4.77 -7.96 5.13
CA ALA A 18 -3.37 -8.36 5.33
C ALA A 18 -3.24 -9.67 6.13
N MET A 19 -4.11 -9.84 7.16
CA MET A 19 -4.13 -11.03 8.00
C MET A 19 -4.75 -12.28 7.34
N GLU A 20 -5.20 -12.18 6.09
CA GLU A 20 -5.53 -13.31 5.23
C GLU A 20 -4.36 -13.63 4.30
N PHE A 21 -3.73 -12.59 3.74
CA PHE A 21 -2.63 -12.70 2.79
C PHE A 21 -1.32 -13.19 3.43
N LEU A 22 -0.88 -12.57 4.53
CA LEU A 22 0.42 -12.87 5.15
C LEU A 22 0.51 -14.29 5.71
N PRO A 23 -0.51 -14.84 6.43
CA PRO A 23 -0.47 -16.22 6.86
C PRO A 23 -0.45 -17.23 5.71
N ASP A 24 -1.14 -16.94 4.61
CA ASP A 24 -1.12 -17.80 3.43
C ASP A 24 0.25 -17.78 2.74
N ALA A 25 0.90 -16.62 2.67
CA ALA A 25 2.28 -16.50 2.19
C ALA A 25 3.24 -17.32 3.06
N THR A 26 3.12 -17.23 4.37
CA THR A 26 3.92 -18.01 5.32
C THR A 26 3.71 -19.51 5.13
N ARG A 27 2.46 -19.98 4.96
CA ARG A 27 2.17 -21.39 4.68
C ARG A 27 2.86 -21.89 3.42
N ARG A 28 2.87 -21.08 2.34
CA ARG A 28 3.55 -21.45 1.10
C ARG A 28 5.06 -21.65 1.31
N VAL A 29 5.70 -20.78 2.06
CA VAL A 29 7.14 -20.90 2.39
C VAL A 29 7.44 -22.22 3.12
N TYR A 30 6.54 -22.66 4.00
CA TYR A 30 6.67 -23.94 4.70
C TYR A 30 6.15 -25.15 3.92
N GLY A 31 5.75 -25.01 2.65
CA GLY A 31 5.19 -26.09 1.86
C GLY A 31 3.81 -26.56 2.32
N VAL A 32 3.11 -25.76 3.13
CA VAL A 32 1.76 -26.03 3.64
C VAL A 32 0.73 -25.38 2.74
N LYS A 33 -0.36 -26.09 2.45
CA LYS A 33 -1.43 -25.54 1.61
C LYS A 33 -2.02 -24.26 2.23
N PRO A 34 -2.12 -23.16 1.44
CA PRO A 34 -2.77 -21.93 1.88
C PRO A 34 -4.28 -22.14 2.12
N VAL A 35 -4.89 -21.30 2.97
CA VAL A 35 -6.33 -21.38 3.28
C VAL A 35 -7.16 -20.65 2.23
N ASN A 36 -6.77 -19.41 1.90
CA ASN A 36 -7.53 -18.54 1.01
C ASN A 36 -6.95 -18.50 -0.41
N ASP A 37 -5.77 -19.08 -0.60
CA ASP A 37 -5.03 -19.12 -1.86
C ASP A 37 -4.75 -17.75 -2.49
N ILE A 38 -4.53 -16.73 -1.64
CA ILE A 38 -4.23 -15.37 -2.06
C ILE A 38 -2.78 -15.27 -2.48
N THR A 39 -2.50 -14.75 -3.68
CA THR A 39 -1.14 -14.53 -4.19
C THR A 39 -1.04 -13.20 -4.93
N ALA A 40 0.12 -12.57 -4.81
CA ALA A 40 0.49 -11.34 -5.54
C ALA A 40 1.20 -11.65 -6.88
N GLU A 41 1.53 -12.90 -7.16
CA GLU A 41 2.27 -13.31 -8.35
C GLU A 41 1.61 -12.81 -9.64
N GLY A 42 2.37 -12.06 -10.44
CA GLY A 42 1.94 -11.52 -11.72
C GLY A 42 0.81 -10.47 -11.65
N LYS A 43 0.52 -9.91 -10.47
CA LYS A 43 -0.58 -8.95 -10.26
C LYS A 43 -0.06 -7.55 -9.98
N HIS A 44 -0.90 -6.57 -10.28
CA HIS A 44 -0.80 -5.21 -9.75
C HIS A 44 -1.37 -5.20 -8.34
N VAL A 45 -0.59 -4.75 -7.37
CA VAL A 45 -0.96 -4.80 -5.96
C VAL A 45 -1.11 -3.39 -5.40
N VAL A 46 -2.21 -3.10 -4.74
CA VAL A 46 -2.39 -1.86 -3.99
C VAL A 46 -2.54 -2.19 -2.51
N ILE A 47 -1.71 -1.58 -1.68
CA ILE A 47 -1.72 -1.73 -0.23
C ILE A 47 -2.27 -0.44 0.38
N ILE A 48 -3.36 -0.56 1.14
CA ILE A 48 -3.98 0.57 1.82
C ILE A 48 -3.51 0.58 3.27
N GLY A 49 -2.66 1.54 3.58
CA GLY A 49 -2.00 1.71 4.87
C GLY A 49 -0.51 1.38 4.85
N GLY A 50 0.32 2.33 5.28
CA GLY A 50 1.79 2.27 5.22
C GLY A 50 2.48 1.96 6.55
N GLY A 51 1.78 1.39 7.55
CA GLY A 51 2.40 0.92 8.80
C GLY A 51 3.16 -0.40 8.61
N ASP A 52 3.67 -0.96 9.71
CA ASP A 52 4.49 -2.18 9.70
C ASP A 52 3.83 -3.34 8.95
N THR A 53 2.54 -3.58 9.18
CA THR A 53 1.78 -4.62 8.46
C THR A 53 1.70 -4.34 6.95
N GLY A 54 1.55 -3.07 6.55
CA GLY A 54 1.59 -2.66 5.13
C GLY A 54 2.97 -2.92 4.51
N SER A 55 4.04 -2.63 5.26
CA SER A 55 5.41 -2.92 4.87
C SER A 55 5.66 -4.43 4.69
N ASP A 56 5.13 -5.27 5.58
CA ASP A 56 5.20 -6.72 5.43
C ASP A 56 4.45 -7.22 4.17
N CYS A 57 3.28 -6.63 3.88
CA CYS A 57 2.55 -6.93 2.66
C CYS A 57 3.34 -6.51 1.41
N LEU A 58 4.02 -5.36 1.46
CA LEU A 58 4.87 -4.87 0.37
C LEU A 58 6.00 -5.86 0.06
N GLY A 59 6.84 -6.18 1.05
CA GLY A 59 7.94 -7.12 0.86
C GLY A 59 7.47 -8.51 0.43
N THR A 60 6.36 -8.99 1.00
CA THR A 60 5.77 -10.28 0.61
C THR A 60 5.29 -10.26 -0.83
N SER A 61 4.64 -9.18 -1.28
CA SER A 61 4.18 -9.05 -2.66
C SER A 61 5.33 -9.00 -3.66
N ILE A 62 6.41 -8.28 -3.34
CA ILE A 62 7.63 -8.24 -4.17
C ILE A 62 8.24 -9.64 -4.30
N ARG A 63 8.42 -10.35 -3.18
CA ARG A 63 8.99 -11.70 -3.16
C ARG A 63 8.12 -12.73 -3.87
N GLN A 64 6.81 -12.52 -3.94
CA GLN A 64 5.90 -13.36 -4.73
C GLN A 64 5.90 -13.01 -6.23
N GLY A 65 6.61 -11.98 -6.68
CA GLY A 65 6.67 -11.61 -8.08
C GLY A 65 5.49 -10.77 -8.57
N ALA A 66 5.00 -9.85 -7.75
CA ALA A 66 4.04 -8.83 -8.19
C ALA A 66 4.61 -8.04 -9.37
N LYS A 67 3.76 -7.62 -10.32
CA LYS A 67 4.16 -6.75 -11.44
C LYS A 67 4.57 -5.37 -10.92
N ASP A 68 3.76 -4.82 -10.03
CA ASP A 68 4.03 -3.57 -9.30
C ASP A 68 3.30 -3.58 -7.96
N VAL A 69 3.75 -2.71 -7.05
CA VAL A 69 3.12 -2.53 -5.74
C VAL A 69 2.99 -1.04 -5.43
N THR A 70 1.77 -0.58 -5.25
CA THR A 70 1.48 0.79 -4.79
C THR A 70 1.03 0.78 -3.34
N VAL A 71 1.65 1.61 -2.50
CA VAL A 71 1.25 1.79 -1.10
C VAL A 71 0.59 3.15 -0.93
N LEU A 72 -0.66 3.16 -0.45
CA LEU A 72 -1.42 4.38 -0.17
C LEU A 72 -1.34 4.69 1.32
N GLN A 73 -0.83 5.88 1.67
CA GLN A 73 -0.74 6.36 3.04
C GLN A 73 -1.60 7.61 3.22
N ILE A 74 -2.47 7.59 4.22
CA ILE A 74 -3.29 8.76 4.57
C ILE A 74 -2.45 9.86 5.24
N MET A 75 -1.37 9.50 5.95
CA MET A 75 -0.48 10.45 6.60
C MET A 75 0.41 11.17 5.58
N PRO A 76 0.73 12.45 5.79
CA PRO A 76 1.74 13.14 5.00
C PRO A 76 3.11 12.47 5.19
N GLN A 77 3.99 12.66 4.21
CA GLN A 77 5.36 12.19 4.33
C GLN A 77 6.05 12.87 5.52
N GLU A 78 6.72 12.08 6.33
CA GLU A 78 7.54 12.58 7.42
C GLU A 78 8.75 13.37 6.89
N PRO A 79 9.24 14.39 7.63
CA PRO A 79 10.39 15.17 7.21
C PRO A 79 11.67 14.34 7.16
N SER A 80 12.59 14.69 6.26
CA SER A 80 13.91 14.05 6.17
C SER A 80 14.88 14.50 7.25
N GLU A 81 14.64 15.69 7.85
CA GLU A 81 15.47 16.28 8.90
C GLU A 81 14.66 16.52 10.16
N ARG A 82 15.35 16.57 11.31
CA ARG A 82 14.72 16.78 12.61
C ARG A 82 13.98 18.11 12.68
N PRO A 83 12.64 18.10 12.91
CA PRO A 83 11.88 19.33 13.05
C PRO A 83 12.26 20.09 14.32
N ALA A 84 12.18 21.42 14.27
CA ALA A 84 12.49 22.29 15.41
C ALA A 84 11.58 22.04 16.64
N ASN A 85 10.36 21.56 16.42
CA ASN A 85 9.41 21.21 17.50
C ASN A 85 9.67 19.84 18.13
N GLN A 86 10.68 19.10 17.67
CA GLN A 86 11.10 17.80 18.20
C GLN A 86 12.60 17.82 18.55
N PRO A 87 13.04 18.73 19.46
CA PRO A 87 14.46 18.85 19.82
C PRO A 87 14.94 17.60 20.59
N TRP A 88 16.27 17.36 20.57
CA TRP A 88 16.89 16.39 21.44
C TRP A 88 16.55 16.69 22.92
N PRO A 89 16.24 15.65 23.77
CA PRO A 89 16.29 14.22 23.54
C PRO A 89 14.97 13.59 23.04
N THR A 90 14.02 14.36 22.56
CA THR A 90 12.75 13.84 22.03
C THR A 90 13.01 12.94 20.83
N PHE A 91 12.29 11.82 20.73
CA PHE A 91 12.32 10.97 19.55
C PHE A 91 11.78 11.74 18.34
N ALA A 92 12.61 11.95 17.33
CA ALA A 92 12.19 12.63 16.11
C ALA A 92 11.48 11.65 15.17
N ARG A 93 10.31 12.06 14.68
CA ARG A 93 9.64 11.34 13.58
C ARG A 93 10.24 11.81 12.27
N LEU A 94 11.03 10.92 11.67
CA LEU A 94 11.71 11.17 10.42
C LEU A 94 11.27 10.14 9.40
N TYR A 95 11.28 10.52 8.12
CA TYR A 95 11.07 9.59 7.04
C TYR A 95 12.17 8.52 7.05
N GLN A 96 11.75 7.27 7.12
CA GLN A 96 12.62 6.12 7.06
C GLN A 96 12.10 5.15 6.00
N LYS A 97 13.00 4.72 5.12
CA LYS A 97 12.70 3.58 4.25
C LYS A 97 12.69 2.31 5.08
N THR A 98 11.65 1.50 4.93
CA THR A 98 11.65 0.17 5.50
C THR A 98 12.52 -0.77 4.67
N SER A 99 13.00 -1.86 5.26
CA SER A 99 13.76 -2.89 4.52
C SER A 99 12.99 -3.45 3.32
N SER A 100 11.66 -3.56 3.43
CA SER A 100 10.80 -3.99 2.33
C SER A 100 10.74 -2.96 1.20
N MET A 101 10.79 -1.67 1.51
CA MET A 101 10.91 -0.61 0.50
C MET A 101 12.27 -0.67 -0.19
N GLU A 102 13.35 -0.82 0.58
CA GLU A 102 14.71 -0.94 0.03
C GLU A 102 14.82 -2.14 -0.91
N GLU A 103 14.31 -3.31 -0.51
CA GLU A 103 14.25 -4.51 -1.36
C GLU A 103 13.52 -4.24 -2.70
N GLY A 104 12.43 -3.48 -2.66
CA GLY A 104 11.71 -3.07 -3.86
C GLY A 104 12.51 -2.13 -4.75
N PHE A 105 13.28 -1.21 -4.18
CA PHE A 105 14.12 -0.27 -4.91
C PHE A 105 15.36 -0.91 -5.53
N GLU A 106 16.06 -1.77 -4.80
CA GLU A 106 17.25 -2.48 -5.28
C GLU A 106 16.95 -3.38 -6.48
N THR A 107 15.76 -3.93 -6.55
CA THR A 107 15.32 -4.75 -7.69
C THR A 107 14.90 -3.93 -8.91
N GLN A 108 15.17 -2.62 -8.96
CA GLN A 108 14.75 -1.64 -9.99
C GLN A 108 13.22 -1.60 -10.22
N ARG A 109 12.46 -2.03 -9.23
CA ARG A 109 11.00 -2.10 -9.27
C ARG A 109 10.33 -0.93 -8.56
N ALA A 110 11.09 0.13 -8.25
CA ALA A 110 10.59 1.25 -7.46
C ALA A 110 10.88 2.60 -8.11
N GLU A 111 9.86 3.44 -8.11
CA GLU A 111 9.97 4.86 -8.40
C GLU A 111 9.13 5.65 -7.40
N TYR A 112 9.70 6.75 -6.85
CA TYR A 112 8.93 7.67 -6.02
C TYR A 112 8.16 8.63 -6.91
N VAL A 113 6.85 8.62 -6.80
CA VAL A 113 6.00 9.62 -7.41
C VAL A 113 5.25 10.37 -6.32
N TYR A 114 5.45 11.67 -6.23
CA TYR A 114 4.62 12.55 -5.42
C TYR A 114 3.46 13.01 -6.27
N SER A 115 2.23 12.62 -5.92
CA SER A 115 1.04 13.08 -6.62
C SER A 115 0.42 14.26 -5.91
N THR A 116 0.10 15.31 -6.68
CA THR A 116 -0.62 16.50 -6.21
C THR A 116 -2.07 16.54 -6.70
N ASP A 117 -2.50 15.58 -7.50
CA ASP A 117 -3.84 15.56 -8.11
C ASP A 117 -4.51 14.19 -7.95
N SER A 118 -5.84 14.18 -8.01
CA SER A 118 -6.64 12.95 -7.94
C SER A 118 -6.26 11.99 -9.07
N VAL A 119 -5.82 10.78 -8.71
CA VAL A 119 -5.35 9.77 -9.66
C VAL A 119 -6.32 8.61 -9.68
N ASN A 120 -6.77 8.24 -10.89
CA ASN A 120 -7.43 6.97 -11.12
C ASN A 120 -6.35 5.92 -11.43
N PHE A 121 -6.12 4.98 -10.52
CA PHE A 121 -5.23 3.87 -10.77
C PHE A 121 -5.94 2.84 -11.64
N VAL A 122 -5.60 2.84 -12.91
CA VAL A 122 -5.93 1.74 -13.84
C VAL A 122 -4.60 1.09 -14.20
N GLY A 123 -4.45 -0.20 -13.89
CA GLY A 123 -3.25 -0.95 -14.26
C GLY A 123 -3.08 -0.96 -15.77
N THR A 124 -1.92 -0.53 -16.26
CA THR A 124 -1.53 -0.63 -17.68
C THR A 124 -0.54 -1.76 -17.87
N GLU A 125 -0.68 -2.51 -18.97
CA GLU A 125 0.04 -3.78 -19.22
C GLU A 125 1.54 -3.66 -19.54
N GLU A 126 2.14 -2.47 -19.66
CA GLU A 126 3.47 -2.30 -20.29
C GLU A 126 4.59 -1.79 -19.37
N GLU A 127 4.41 -1.62 -18.07
CA GLU A 127 5.49 -1.14 -17.20
C GLU A 127 6.10 -2.23 -16.32
N GLN A 128 7.43 -2.23 -16.23
CA GLN A 128 8.22 -3.08 -15.33
C GLN A 128 7.78 -2.86 -13.88
N ALA A 129 7.77 -3.93 -13.09
CA ALA A 129 7.29 -3.89 -11.71
C ALA A 129 7.94 -2.77 -10.88
N LYS A 130 7.13 -1.82 -10.44
CA LYS A 130 7.54 -0.62 -9.68
C LYS A 130 6.86 -0.61 -8.33
N VAL A 131 7.59 -0.20 -7.30
CA VAL A 131 7.00 0.13 -6.00
C VAL A 131 6.73 1.62 -5.96
N LYS A 132 5.48 2.00 -5.69
CA LYS A 132 5.04 3.37 -5.54
C LYS A 132 4.47 3.57 -4.14
N VAL A 133 4.87 4.65 -3.46
CA VAL A 133 4.29 5.06 -2.17
C VAL A 133 3.63 6.42 -2.34
N GLU A 134 2.33 6.48 -2.08
CA GLU A 134 1.53 7.71 -2.13
C GLU A 134 1.17 8.13 -0.71
N HIS A 135 1.58 9.34 -0.35
CA HIS A 135 1.28 9.97 0.93
C HIS A 135 0.08 10.91 0.82
N SER A 136 -0.55 11.21 1.95
CA SER A 136 -1.71 12.13 2.02
C SER A 136 -2.84 11.68 1.08
N THR A 137 -3.06 10.37 0.96
CA THR A 137 -4.00 9.78 0.03
C THR A 137 -5.01 8.92 0.76
N ALA A 138 -6.29 9.21 0.58
CA ALA A 138 -7.40 8.41 1.10
C ALA A 138 -8.14 7.69 -0.03
N THR A 139 -8.64 6.50 0.27
CA THR A 139 -9.44 5.71 -0.66
C THR A 139 -10.92 6.00 -0.45
N GLU A 140 -11.62 6.40 -1.51
CA GLU A 140 -13.06 6.69 -1.50
C GLU A 140 -13.92 5.52 -1.98
N GLY A 141 -13.36 4.61 -2.79
CA GLY A 141 -14.08 3.48 -3.32
C GLY A 141 -13.24 2.60 -4.23
N PHE A 142 -13.81 1.46 -4.59
CA PHE A 142 -13.21 0.51 -5.51
C PHE A 142 -13.97 0.49 -6.83
N VAL A 143 -13.25 0.23 -7.92
CA VAL A 143 -13.81 0.10 -9.27
C VAL A 143 -13.75 -1.37 -9.69
N ALA A 144 -14.83 -1.86 -10.29
CA ALA A 144 -14.95 -3.25 -10.73
C ALA A 144 -14.96 -3.40 -12.25
N ASP A 145 -14.59 -4.58 -12.71
CA ASP A 145 -14.93 -5.08 -14.05
C ASP A 145 -16.37 -5.66 -14.09
N GLU A 146 -16.76 -6.15 -15.27
CA GLU A 146 -18.07 -6.78 -15.51
C GLU A 146 -18.28 -8.07 -14.68
N ASN A 147 -17.20 -8.69 -14.19
CA ASN A 147 -17.21 -9.94 -13.41
C ASN A 147 -17.17 -9.69 -11.89
N GLY A 148 -17.15 -8.44 -11.46
CA GLY A 148 -17.08 -8.04 -10.06
C GLY A 148 -15.68 -8.19 -9.44
N HIS A 149 -14.63 -8.18 -10.25
CA HIS A 149 -13.25 -8.10 -9.75
C HIS A 149 -12.80 -6.64 -9.68
N VAL A 150 -12.04 -6.31 -8.65
CA VAL A 150 -11.44 -4.98 -8.51
C VAL A 150 -10.43 -4.75 -9.63
N THR A 151 -10.55 -3.61 -10.31
CA THR A 151 -9.65 -3.16 -11.38
C THR A 151 -9.00 -1.82 -11.08
N GLY A 152 -9.48 -1.12 -10.06
CA GLY A 152 -8.93 0.18 -9.69
C GLY A 152 -9.51 0.71 -8.38
N LEU A 153 -8.98 1.87 -7.96
CA LEU A 153 -9.44 2.60 -6.78
C LEU A 153 -9.72 4.05 -7.15
N LYS A 154 -10.73 4.62 -6.47
CA LYS A 154 -10.91 6.07 -6.42
C LYS A 154 -10.20 6.60 -5.21
N VAL A 155 -9.27 7.51 -5.40
CA VAL A 155 -8.47 8.10 -4.34
C VAL A 155 -8.58 9.62 -4.37
N VAL A 156 -8.40 10.25 -3.21
CA VAL A 156 -8.37 11.70 -3.05
C VAL A 156 -7.17 12.10 -2.22
N ASN A 157 -6.60 13.24 -2.55
CA ASN A 157 -5.59 13.86 -1.70
C ASN A 157 -6.25 14.45 -0.46
N VAL A 158 -5.67 14.18 0.70
CA VAL A 158 -6.13 14.70 1.98
C VAL A 158 -5.06 15.58 2.63
N ALA A 159 -5.44 16.74 3.11
CA ALA A 159 -4.58 17.59 3.91
C ALA A 159 -4.82 17.35 5.41
N PRO A 160 -3.83 17.55 6.29
CA PRO A 160 -4.06 17.61 7.72
C PRO A 160 -5.02 18.76 8.02
N GLY A 161 -6.16 18.44 8.62
CA GLY A 161 -7.13 19.46 9.03
C GLY A 161 -6.63 20.27 10.23
N GLU A 162 -7.01 21.54 10.35
CA GLU A 162 -6.65 22.40 11.50
C GLU A 162 -7.21 21.87 12.84
N ASN A 163 -8.26 21.03 12.81
CA ASN A 163 -8.99 20.56 13.99
C ASN A 163 -9.17 19.02 14.06
N GLY A 164 -8.47 18.24 13.25
CA GLY A 164 -8.62 16.79 13.26
C GLY A 164 -7.65 16.09 12.33
N PRO A 165 -7.57 14.75 12.44
CA PRO A 165 -6.56 14.03 11.69
C PRO A 165 -6.72 14.13 10.17
N PHE A 166 -7.91 14.39 9.64
CA PHE A 166 -8.12 14.60 8.17
C PHE A 166 -9.54 15.10 7.89
N THR A 167 -9.68 16.15 7.15
CA THR A 167 -10.93 16.64 6.53
C THR A 167 -10.74 16.75 5.03
#